data_b2ae31f3811e007a1eabbd7690674963
#
_entry.id   b2ae31f3811e007a1eabbd7690674963
#
_cell.length_a   1.000
_cell.length_b   1.000
_cell.length_c   1.000
_cell.angle_alpha   90.00
_cell.angle_beta   90.00
_cell.angle_gamma   90.00
#
_symmetry.space_group_name_H-M   'P 1'
#
loop_
_entity.id
_entity.type
_entity.pdbx_description
1 polymer ?
#
loop_
_entity_poly.entity_id
_entity_poly.type
_entity_poly.pdbx_seq_one_letter_code
_entity_poly.pdbx_strand_id
1 'polypeptide(L)'
;MPAAPIGSLVRHGIRLRVSWKERMESTEFIKEYADSDGRYGPVKTQFADFDGIELESGAFLGPLRVAYETYGTLSPKYDNAVLILHALSGDAHVAGINEKGRIGWWDALIGPEKGIDTDKYFVICSNCLGGCIGTTGPPSINPATGKPYGRSFPLITMGDMVNVQALLVKHLGIDRLHNVIGGSMGGTQALEWAVRYPDMIRSAIVIAATARLSPQGIAFNWVGRNAIYSDPARPCTESDQGDAYQKVGRGLAVARMIGHITYLSEDTMEAKFGRKRALKDVDGYRYSLGENGKEGGEFEVESYLEHQGSTFMERFDEDSYVVITKAIDRFDLEAAHGDLVTAFRNIKAKMLVLSYTSDWLYPTSMSLTIVRALQALNKHVSFVELDLPYGHDSFLVSAGMPTLTRIVRGFLNGVV
;
A
#
# COMPACT_ATOMS: atom_id res chain seq x y z
N MET A 1 -41.09 -19.69 -29.26
CA MET A 1 -39.96 -18.91 -29.79
C MET A 1 -38.80 -19.08 -28.84
N PRO A 2 -37.67 -19.66 -29.22
CA PRO A 2 -36.52 -19.84 -28.33
C PRO A 2 -35.77 -18.52 -28.21
N ALA A 3 -35.37 -18.19 -26.96
CA ALA A 3 -34.54 -17.03 -26.64
C ALA A 3 -33.13 -17.19 -27.27
N ALA A 4 -32.68 -16.16 -27.94
CA ALA A 4 -31.32 -16.06 -28.48
C ALA A 4 -30.27 -16.03 -27.38
N PRO A 5 -29.09 -16.63 -27.57
CA PRO A 5 -28.03 -16.58 -26.58
C PRO A 5 -27.41 -15.17 -26.53
N ILE A 6 -27.32 -14.62 -25.34
CA ILE A 6 -26.59 -13.38 -25.07
C ILE A 6 -25.11 -13.65 -25.34
N GLY A 7 -24.66 -13.22 -26.51
CA GLY A 7 -23.24 -13.28 -26.89
C GLY A 7 -22.40 -12.40 -25.99
N SER A 8 -21.42 -13.02 -25.35
CA SER A 8 -20.41 -12.39 -24.52
C SER A 8 -19.52 -11.46 -25.36
N LEU A 9 -19.75 -10.17 -25.30
CA LEU A 9 -18.79 -9.14 -25.74
C LEU A 9 -17.89 -8.78 -24.55
N VAL A 10 -16.97 -9.69 -24.21
CA VAL A 10 -15.80 -9.35 -23.38
C VAL A 10 -14.67 -8.99 -24.33
N ARG A 11 -14.61 -7.76 -24.75
CA ARG A 11 -13.41 -7.22 -25.42
C ARG A 11 -12.42 -6.81 -24.31
N HIS A 12 -11.35 -7.60 -24.15
CA HIS A 12 -10.15 -7.37 -23.32
C HIS A 12 -10.29 -7.61 -21.81
N GLY A 13 -10.74 -8.79 -21.42
CA GLY A 13 -10.55 -9.29 -20.06
C GLY A 13 -9.94 -10.70 -20.11
N ILE A 14 -8.74 -10.89 -19.61
CA ILE A 14 -8.12 -12.22 -19.51
C ILE A 14 -8.31 -12.68 -18.05
N ARG A 15 -9.11 -13.73 -17.84
CA ARG A 15 -9.20 -14.43 -16.55
C ARG A 15 -8.21 -15.58 -16.56
N LEU A 16 -7.07 -15.42 -15.90
CA LEU A 16 -6.09 -16.49 -15.72
C LEU A 16 -6.42 -17.27 -14.45
N ARG A 17 -6.98 -18.48 -14.59
CA ARG A 17 -7.08 -19.45 -13.50
C ARG A 17 -5.84 -20.31 -13.49
N VAL A 18 -4.98 -20.14 -12.49
CA VAL A 18 -3.88 -21.07 -12.21
C VAL A 18 -4.35 -21.98 -11.10
N SER A 19 -4.56 -23.28 -11.41
CA SER A 19 -4.93 -24.29 -10.39
C SER A 19 -3.79 -24.43 -9.39
N TRP A 20 -4.05 -24.19 -8.12
CA TRP A 20 -3.08 -24.16 -7.02
C TRP A 20 -2.99 -25.51 -6.25
N LYS A 21 -3.93 -26.43 -6.47
CA LYS A 21 -3.96 -27.71 -5.74
C LYS A 21 -2.70 -28.58 -5.88
N GLU A 22 -1.89 -28.35 -6.90
CA GLU A 22 -0.69 -29.15 -7.17
C GLU A 22 0.61 -28.60 -6.55
N ARG A 23 0.58 -27.46 -5.83
CA ARG A 23 1.79 -26.80 -5.30
C ARG A 23 1.88 -26.71 -3.77
N MET A 24 0.96 -27.31 -3.03
CA MET A 24 0.91 -27.22 -1.56
C MET A 24 1.89 -28.16 -0.82
N GLU A 25 2.78 -28.88 -1.51
CA GLU A 25 3.68 -29.86 -0.87
C GLU A 25 5.05 -29.31 -0.44
N SER A 26 5.35 -28.04 -0.61
CA SER A 26 6.64 -27.49 -0.17
C SER A 26 6.49 -26.54 1.02
N THR A 27 7.15 -26.88 2.11
CA THR A 27 7.27 -26.10 3.37
C THR A 27 8.06 -24.78 3.23
N GLU A 28 8.34 -24.32 2.02
CA GLU A 28 8.91 -22.99 1.72
C GLU A 28 7.86 -21.86 1.67
N PHE A 29 6.71 -22.09 2.29
CA PHE A 29 5.64 -21.11 2.37
C PHE A 29 6.06 -19.88 3.20
N ILE A 30 6.15 -18.77 2.49
CA ILE A 30 6.13 -17.43 3.05
C ILE A 30 7.43 -16.99 3.74
N LYS A 31 8.49 -16.83 2.99
CA LYS A 31 9.36 -15.69 3.25
C LYS A 31 8.55 -14.45 2.86
N GLU A 32 8.25 -13.61 3.81
CA GLU A 32 7.43 -12.39 3.65
C GLU A 32 8.03 -11.42 2.63
N TYR A 33 9.32 -11.59 2.33
CA TYR A 33 10.08 -10.88 1.30
C TYR A 33 10.99 -11.88 0.57
N ALA A 34 11.02 -11.83 -0.77
CA ALA A 34 11.97 -12.61 -1.54
C ALA A 34 13.41 -12.19 -1.17
N ASP A 35 14.32 -13.16 -1.14
CA ASP A 35 15.73 -12.85 -0.94
C ASP A 35 16.20 -11.89 -2.05
N SER A 36 16.83 -10.78 -1.67
CA SER A 36 17.47 -9.87 -2.63
C SER A 36 18.58 -10.60 -3.36
N ASP A 37 18.63 -10.48 -4.68
CA ASP A 37 19.73 -11.01 -5.49
C ASP A 37 21.03 -10.16 -5.37
N GLY A 38 20.99 -9.12 -4.53
CA GLY A 38 22.14 -8.25 -4.24
C GLY A 38 22.63 -7.40 -5.40
N ARG A 39 21.88 -7.34 -6.51
CA ARG A 39 22.27 -6.57 -7.70
C ARG A 39 22.23 -5.06 -7.51
N TYR A 40 21.47 -4.58 -6.51
CA TYR A 40 21.54 -3.21 -6.04
C TYR A 40 22.40 -3.13 -4.79
N GLY A 41 23.46 -2.34 -4.84
CA GLY A 41 24.25 -1.95 -3.67
C GLY A 41 23.44 -1.10 -2.69
N PRO A 42 24.05 -0.59 -1.62
CA PRO A 42 23.35 0.20 -0.62
C PRO A 42 22.60 1.37 -1.24
N VAL A 43 21.28 1.39 -1.09
CA VAL A 43 20.42 2.48 -1.56
C VAL A 43 20.28 3.51 -0.45
N LYS A 44 20.41 4.78 -0.81
CA LYS A 44 20.27 5.91 0.12
C LYS A 44 18.96 6.64 -0.13
N THR A 45 18.24 6.89 0.96
CA THR A 45 17.11 7.80 0.93
C THR A 45 17.58 9.23 0.65
N GLN A 46 16.96 9.87 -0.33
CA GLN A 46 17.15 11.25 -0.74
C GLN A 46 16.00 12.10 -0.20
N PHE A 47 16.21 13.41 -0.15
CA PHE A 47 15.21 14.35 0.33
C PHE A 47 15.05 15.50 -0.64
N ALA A 48 13.80 15.89 -0.90
CA ALA A 48 13.44 17.11 -1.58
C ALA A 48 12.68 18.02 -0.61
N ASP A 49 13.12 19.26 -0.49
CA ASP A 49 12.53 20.27 0.40
C ASP A 49 11.78 21.32 -0.45
N PHE A 50 10.57 21.68 0.00
CA PHE A 50 9.70 22.67 -0.62
C PHE A 50 9.20 23.65 0.44
N ASP A 51 8.80 24.86 0.02
CA ASP A 51 8.23 25.86 0.93
C ASP A 51 6.96 25.36 1.60
N GLY A 52 6.16 24.57 0.90
CA GLY A 52 4.94 23.96 1.42
C GLY A 52 3.95 23.61 0.32
N ILE A 53 2.75 23.26 0.74
CA ILE A 53 1.64 22.93 -0.14
C ILE A 53 0.32 23.41 0.47
N GLU A 54 -0.58 23.89 -0.37
CA GLU A 54 -1.99 24.10 -0.02
C GLU A 54 -2.73 22.75 -0.09
N LEU A 55 -3.32 22.34 1.03
CA LEU A 55 -4.09 21.12 1.16
C LEU A 55 -5.51 21.32 0.59
N GLU A 56 -6.19 20.22 0.23
CA GLU A 56 -7.59 20.27 -0.22
C GLU A 56 -8.54 20.89 0.82
N SER A 57 -8.15 20.88 2.09
CA SER A 57 -8.87 21.57 3.16
C SER A 57 -8.74 23.09 3.11
N GLY A 58 -7.87 23.65 2.26
CA GLY A 58 -7.50 25.07 2.23
C GLY A 58 -6.42 25.45 3.25
N ALA A 59 -5.95 24.52 4.08
CA ALA A 59 -4.86 24.79 5.00
C ALA A 59 -3.51 24.74 4.27
N PHE A 60 -2.57 25.63 4.64
CA PHE A 60 -1.20 25.56 4.16
C PHE A 60 -0.34 24.69 5.09
N LEU A 61 0.38 23.72 4.52
CA LEU A 61 1.34 22.86 5.23
C LEU A 61 2.74 23.13 4.69
N GLY A 62 3.60 23.65 5.54
CA GLY A 62 5.01 23.93 5.20
C GLY A 62 5.85 24.22 6.46
N PRO A 63 7.19 24.08 6.37
CA PRO A 63 7.94 23.56 5.23
C PRO A 63 7.62 22.08 4.96
N LEU A 64 7.73 21.68 3.68
CA LEU A 64 7.43 20.33 3.24
C LEU A 64 8.72 19.62 2.82
N ARG A 65 9.02 18.49 3.45
CA ARG A 65 10.08 17.57 3.06
C ARG A 65 9.49 16.29 2.51
N VAL A 66 10.08 15.77 1.43
CA VAL A 66 9.71 14.49 0.82
C VAL A 66 10.91 13.57 0.79
N ALA A 67 10.82 12.44 1.47
CA ALA A 67 11.81 11.37 1.40
C ALA A 67 11.52 10.48 0.19
N TYR A 68 12.53 10.17 -0.62
CA TYR A 68 12.38 9.34 -1.80
C TYR A 68 13.64 8.56 -2.12
N GLU A 69 13.49 7.50 -2.90
CA GLU A 69 14.59 6.71 -3.45
C GLU A 69 14.41 6.54 -4.95
N THR A 70 15.51 6.37 -5.67
CA THR A 70 15.52 6.20 -7.12
C THR A 70 16.40 5.03 -7.53
N TYR A 71 15.99 4.35 -8.61
CA TYR A 71 16.68 3.16 -9.12
C TYR A 71 16.72 3.21 -10.65
N GLY A 72 17.82 2.74 -11.24
CA GLY A 72 18.07 2.83 -12.67
C GLY A 72 18.50 4.24 -13.11
N THR A 73 18.43 4.49 -14.42
CA THR A 73 18.91 5.75 -15.01
C THR A 73 17.78 6.45 -15.78
N LEU A 74 17.57 7.73 -15.50
CA LEU A 74 16.64 8.55 -16.24
C LEU A 74 17.15 8.76 -17.67
N SER A 75 16.29 8.48 -18.66
CA SER A 75 16.64 8.63 -20.07
C SER A 75 16.89 10.11 -20.41
N PRO A 76 17.69 10.42 -21.42
CA PRO A 76 17.89 11.79 -21.88
C PRO A 76 16.59 12.48 -22.36
N LYS A 77 15.56 11.68 -22.68
CA LYS A 77 14.23 12.18 -23.08
C LYS A 77 13.26 12.32 -21.91
N TYR A 78 13.66 11.93 -20.70
CA TYR A 78 12.81 11.96 -19.50
C TYR A 78 11.50 11.17 -19.63
N ASP A 79 11.47 10.10 -20.44
CA ASP A 79 10.25 9.40 -20.84
C ASP A 79 10.12 7.98 -20.27
N ASN A 80 11.10 7.53 -19.46
CA ASN A 80 11.17 6.18 -18.89
C ASN A 80 10.91 6.13 -17.37
N ALA A 81 10.38 7.20 -16.77
CA ALA A 81 10.18 7.25 -15.33
C ALA A 81 8.93 6.47 -14.88
N VAL A 82 9.07 5.62 -13.87
CA VAL A 82 8.01 4.84 -13.22
C VAL A 82 7.93 5.24 -11.76
N LEU A 83 6.76 5.72 -11.34
CA LEU A 83 6.49 6.08 -9.94
C LEU A 83 5.82 4.93 -9.21
N ILE A 84 6.45 4.48 -8.12
CA ILE A 84 5.92 3.45 -7.23
C ILE A 84 5.22 4.11 -6.05
N LEU A 85 4.01 3.63 -5.77
CA LEU A 85 3.14 4.16 -4.73
C LEU A 85 2.94 3.07 -3.67
N HIS A 86 3.45 3.31 -2.46
CA HIS A 86 3.45 2.29 -1.41
C HIS A 86 2.08 2.13 -0.71
N ALA A 87 1.87 0.97 -0.12
CA ALA A 87 0.71 0.68 0.73
C ALA A 87 0.83 1.38 2.10
N LEU A 88 -0.22 1.30 2.94
CA LEU A 88 -0.35 1.98 4.23
C LEU A 88 0.94 2.01 5.06
N SER A 89 1.60 0.87 5.21
CA SER A 89 2.76 0.70 6.07
C SER A 89 4.09 0.63 5.32
N GLY A 90 4.09 0.97 4.02
CA GLY A 90 5.30 1.04 3.20
C GLY A 90 6.08 2.34 3.40
N ASP A 91 7.17 2.44 2.67
CA ASP A 91 8.06 3.60 2.65
C ASP A 91 8.75 3.74 1.28
N ALA A 92 9.69 4.68 1.16
CA ALA A 92 10.42 4.93 -0.07
C ALA A 92 11.36 3.77 -0.48
N HIS A 93 11.74 2.89 0.47
CA HIS A 93 12.71 1.82 0.22
C HIS A 93 12.05 0.61 -0.44
N VAL A 94 11.89 0.67 -1.77
CA VAL A 94 11.13 -0.32 -2.53
C VAL A 94 11.96 -1.46 -3.08
N ALA A 95 13.28 -1.26 -3.32
CA ALA A 95 14.16 -2.28 -3.88
C ALA A 95 15.60 -2.16 -3.33
N GLY A 96 16.42 -3.20 -3.54
CA GLY A 96 17.80 -3.24 -3.09
C GLY A 96 17.92 -3.37 -1.57
N ILE A 97 19.10 -3.05 -1.06
CA ILE A 97 19.47 -3.14 0.37
C ILE A 97 19.81 -1.74 0.85
N ASN A 98 19.24 -1.29 1.95
CA ASN A 98 19.58 -0.01 2.55
C ASN A 98 20.79 -0.12 3.50
N GLU A 99 21.27 1.03 4.04
CA GLU A 99 22.43 1.09 4.93
C GLU A 99 22.26 0.26 6.23
N LYS A 100 21.02 -0.07 6.62
CA LYS A 100 20.70 -0.92 7.77
C LYS A 100 20.55 -2.41 7.42
N GLY A 101 20.84 -2.80 6.18
CA GLY A 101 20.72 -4.18 5.70
C GLY A 101 19.26 -4.63 5.43
N ARG A 102 18.27 -3.71 5.43
CA ARG A 102 16.90 -4.04 5.11
C ARG A 102 16.71 -4.13 3.59
N ILE A 103 16.05 -5.18 3.14
CA ILE A 103 15.66 -5.38 1.73
C ILE A 103 14.42 -4.54 1.42
N GLY A 104 14.35 -3.97 0.22
CA GLY A 104 13.19 -3.21 -0.25
C GLY A 104 11.95 -4.08 -0.36
N TRP A 105 10.78 -3.49 -0.01
CA TRP A 105 9.54 -4.26 0.12
C TRP A 105 8.97 -4.84 -1.20
N TRP A 106 9.45 -4.39 -2.35
CA TRP A 106 9.14 -4.93 -3.68
C TRP A 106 10.39 -5.31 -4.49
N ASP A 107 11.47 -5.61 -3.81
CA ASP A 107 12.73 -6.01 -4.46
C ASP A 107 12.55 -7.14 -5.46
N ALA A 108 11.65 -8.08 -5.18
CA ALA A 108 11.34 -9.19 -6.10
C ALA A 108 10.73 -8.73 -7.45
N LEU A 109 10.09 -7.56 -7.50
CA LEU A 109 9.46 -7.01 -8.70
C LEU A 109 10.37 -6.00 -9.43
N ILE A 110 11.26 -5.31 -8.72
CA ILE A 110 12.02 -4.16 -9.21
C ILE A 110 13.51 -4.47 -9.21
N GLY A 111 14.16 -4.30 -10.35
CA GLY A 111 15.59 -4.55 -10.52
C GLY A 111 15.95 -4.89 -11.97
N PRO A 112 17.23 -5.07 -12.27
CA PRO A 112 17.68 -5.52 -13.59
C PRO A 112 16.98 -6.80 -13.98
N GLU A 113 16.40 -6.83 -15.18
CA GLU A 113 15.67 -7.98 -15.75
C GLU A 113 14.44 -8.44 -14.94
N LYS A 114 13.99 -7.70 -13.91
CA LYS A 114 12.77 -7.98 -13.15
C LYS A 114 11.51 -7.43 -13.83
N GLY A 115 10.36 -7.46 -13.15
CA GLY A 115 9.08 -6.99 -13.68
C GLY A 115 9.11 -5.52 -14.09
N ILE A 116 9.71 -4.70 -13.25
CA ILE A 116 10.06 -3.30 -13.54
C ILE A 116 11.58 -3.27 -13.68
N ASP A 117 12.03 -3.40 -14.92
CA ASP A 117 13.43 -3.56 -15.31
C ASP A 117 14.17 -2.22 -15.20
N THR A 118 15.05 -2.10 -14.24
CA THR A 118 15.79 -0.86 -13.98
C THR A 118 16.93 -0.57 -14.97
N ASP A 119 17.23 -1.51 -15.88
CA ASP A 119 18.07 -1.22 -17.03
C ASP A 119 17.32 -0.40 -18.09
N LYS A 120 15.98 -0.39 -18.03
CA LYS A 120 15.09 0.33 -18.95
C LYS A 120 14.40 1.50 -18.31
N TYR A 121 13.98 1.35 -17.06
CA TYR A 121 13.14 2.31 -16.37
C TYR A 121 13.89 3.00 -15.24
N PHE A 122 13.64 4.30 -15.11
CA PHE A 122 14.01 5.07 -13.93
C PHE A 122 12.86 5.00 -12.92
N VAL A 123 13.07 4.25 -11.86
CA VAL A 123 12.07 3.99 -10.83
C VAL A 123 12.21 5.02 -9.71
N ILE A 124 11.10 5.58 -9.26
CA ILE A 124 10.99 6.53 -8.16
C ILE A 124 10.01 5.96 -7.15
N CYS A 125 10.36 5.96 -5.87
CA CYS A 125 9.42 5.69 -4.78
C CYS A 125 9.59 6.75 -3.70
N SER A 126 8.51 7.42 -3.30
CA SER A 126 8.52 8.38 -2.20
C SER A 126 7.73 7.88 -1.02
N ASN A 127 8.13 8.24 0.20
CA ASN A 127 7.26 8.10 1.36
C ASN A 127 6.10 9.10 1.25
N CYS A 128 4.87 8.68 1.54
CA CYS A 128 3.69 9.52 1.39
C CYS A 128 3.64 10.65 2.41
N LEU A 129 2.95 11.74 2.06
CA LEU A 129 2.59 12.80 3.00
C LEU A 129 1.82 12.23 4.19
N GLY A 130 2.11 12.69 5.39
CA GLY A 130 1.52 12.16 6.61
C GLY A 130 2.17 10.87 7.12
N GLY A 131 3.16 10.33 6.40
CA GLY A 131 3.98 9.20 6.84
C GLY A 131 4.99 9.58 7.93
N CYS A 132 5.72 8.59 8.43
CA CYS A 132 6.68 8.76 9.51
C CYS A 132 8.13 8.42 9.12
N ILE A 133 8.37 8.12 7.84
CA ILE A 133 9.69 7.67 7.37
C ILE A 133 10.28 8.72 6.42
N GLY A 134 10.55 9.91 6.97
CA GLY A 134 11.30 10.99 6.36
C GLY A 134 10.50 12.03 5.59
N THR A 135 9.29 11.75 5.12
CA THR A 135 8.37 12.76 4.57
C THR A 135 7.62 13.46 5.68
N THR A 136 7.28 14.74 5.48
CA THR A 136 6.51 15.55 6.42
C THR A 136 5.23 14.82 6.84
N GLY A 137 5.08 14.65 8.14
CA GLY A 137 3.98 13.93 8.79
C GLY A 137 3.89 14.28 10.27
N PRO A 138 3.06 13.61 11.05
CA PRO A 138 2.89 13.86 12.49
C PRO A 138 4.19 13.94 13.31
N PRO A 139 5.23 13.12 13.07
CA PRO A 139 6.50 13.24 13.80
C PRO A 139 7.34 14.45 13.40
N SER A 140 7.01 15.16 12.31
CA SER A 140 7.75 16.33 11.85
C SER A 140 7.56 17.51 12.81
N ILE A 141 8.60 18.35 12.91
CA ILE A 141 8.54 19.54 13.77
C ILE A 141 7.61 20.58 13.16
N ASN A 142 6.61 20.99 13.93
CA ASN A 142 5.74 22.12 13.59
C ASN A 142 6.52 23.43 13.80
N PRO A 143 6.75 24.25 12.76
CA PRO A 143 7.53 25.48 12.90
C PRO A 143 6.89 26.52 13.83
N ALA A 144 5.58 26.48 14.01
CA ALA A 144 4.87 27.41 14.88
C ALA A 144 5.08 27.11 16.37
N THR A 145 5.36 25.84 16.73
CA THR A 145 5.49 25.42 18.13
C THR A 145 6.89 24.93 18.50
N GLY A 146 7.73 24.59 17.51
CA GLY A 146 9.03 23.94 17.72
C GLY A 146 8.95 22.50 18.24
N LYS A 147 7.74 21.90 18.28
CA LYS A 147 7.47 20.52 18.72
C LYS A 147 6.93 19.69 17.54
N PRO A 148 6.94 18.34 17.61
CA PRO A 148 6.26 17.51 16.64
C PRO A 148 4.79 17.93 16.46
N TYR A 149 4.28 17.80 15.23
CA TYR A 149 2.86 18.04 14.97
C TYR A 149 1.96 17.11 15.80
N GLY A 150 2.32 15.82 15.87
CA GLY A 150 1.50 14.82 16.55
C GLY A 150 0.05 14.89 16.10
N ARG A 151 -0.87 14.98 17.07
CA ARG A 151 -2.32 15.10 16.84
C ARG A 151 -2.75 16.38 16.13
N SER A 152 -1.92 17.43 16.16
CA SER A 152 -2.21 18.70 15.49
C SER A 152 -1.88 18.67 13.99
N PHE A 153 -1.34 17.56 13.48
CA PHE A 153 -1.09 17.41 12.04
C PHE A 153 -2.41 17.57 11.26
N PRO A 154 -2.44 18.38 10.20
CA PRO A 154 -3.67 18.64 9.48
C PRO A 154 -4.22 17.34 8.86
N LEU A 155 -5.54 17.30 8.69
CA LEU A 155 -6.16 16.23 7.92
C LEU A 155 -5.78 16.38 6.46
N ILE A 156 -5.30 15.28 5.89
CA ILE A 156 -4.92 15.17 4.49
C ILE A 156 -5.83 14.20 3.74
N THR A 157 -5.78 14.25 2.42
CA THR A 157 -6.52 13.40 1.50
C THR A 157 -5.57 12.57 0.64
N MET A 158 -6.10 11.62 -0.14
CA MET A 158 -5.32 10.95 -1.20
C MET A 158 -4.87 11.95 -2.27
N GLY A 159 -5.71 12.96 -2.56
CA GLY A 159 -5.36 14.06 -3.47
C GLY A 159 -4.15 14.85 -2.99
N ASP A 160 -4.07 15.16 -1.70
CA ASP A 160 -2.90 15.84 -1.12
C ASP A 160 -1.63 15.01 -1.24
N MET A 161 -1.72 13.69 -0.99
CA MET A 161 -0.57 12.77 -1.17
C MET A 161 -0.09 12.78 -2.62
N VAL A 162 -1.01 12.70 -3.58
CA VAL A 162 -0.72 12.71 -5.02
C VAL A 162 -0.16 14.08 -5.45
N ASN A 163 -0.67 15.19 -4.91
CA ASN A 163 -0.13 16.53 -5.18
C ASN A 163 1.33 16.66 -4.74
N VAL A 164 1.69 16.13 -3.56
CA VAL A 164 3.09 16.11 -3.07
C VAL A 164 3.99 15.25 -3.97
N GLN A 165 3.50 14.11 -4.44
CA GLN A 165 4.23 13.28 -5.39
C GLN A 165 4.42 13.99 -6.73
N ALA A 166 3.43 14.75 -7.19
CA ALA A 166 3.54 15.55 -8.42
C ALA A 166 4.57 16.67 -8.29
N LEU A 167 4.68 17.30 -7.11
CA LEU A 167 5.76 18.26 -6.81
C LEU A 167 7.13 17.60 -6.92
N LEU A 168 7.29 16.41 -6.34
CA LEU A 168 8.55 15.63 -6.43
C LEU A 168 8.88 15.30 -7.88
N VAL A 169 7.93 14.78 -8.65
CA VAL A 169 8.12 14.43 -10.07
C VAL A 169 8.59 15.64 -10.89
N LYS A 170 7.99 16.79 -10.68
CA LYS A 170 8.40 18.06 -11.31
C LYS A 170 9.79 18.50 -10.84
N HIS A 171 10.10 18.37 -9.54
CA HIS A 171 11.42 18.68 -8.98
C HIS A 171 12.53 17.86 -9.65
N LEU A 172 12.23 16.60 -10.01
CA LEU A 172 13.14 15.71 -10.74
C LEU A 172 13.21 16.04 -12.26
N GLY A 173 12.53 17.08 -12.74
CA GLY A 173 12.52 17.51 -14.13
C GLY A 173 11.69 16.62 -15.06
N ILE A 174 10.76 15.83 -14.50
CA ILE A 174 9.95 14.89 -15.26
C ILE A 174 8.58 15.50 -15.53
N ASP A 175 8.27 15.75 -16.80
CA ASP A 175 6.98 16.28 -17.21
C ASP A 175 5.91 15.18 -17.33
N ARG A 176 6.32 13.97 -17.71
CA ARG A 176 5.39 12.86 -17.94
C ARG A 176 5.98 11.52 -17.57
N LEU A 177 5.35 10.85 -16.62
CA LEU A 177 5.69 9.50 -16.19
C LEU A 177 5.30 8.46 -17.26
N HIS A 178 6.16 7.45 -17.44
CA HIS A 178 5.82 6.28 -18.23
C HIS A 178 4.71 5.48 -17.56
N ASN A 179 4.79 5.33 -16.22
CA ASN A 179 3.79 4.59 -15.45
C ASN A 179 3.72 5.10 -14.00
N VAL A 180 2.54 4.96 -13.41
CA VAL A 180 2.33 4.98 -11.96
C VAL A 180 1.79 3.61 -11.54
N ILE A 181 2.32 3.03 -10.47
CA ILE A 181 1.94 1.69 -10.03
C ILE A 181 1.91 1.60 -8.51
N GLY A 182 0.89 0.96 -7.97
CA GLY A 182 0.81 0.65 -6.56
C GLY A 182 -0.23 -0.42 -6.25
N GLY A 183 -0.09 -1.00 -5.04
CA GLY A 183 -1.07 -1.93 -4.49
C GLY A 183 -1.77 -1.35 -3.26
N SER A 184 -3.03 -1.76 -3.01
CA SER A 184 -3.81 -1.28 -1.87
C SER A 184 -3.97 0.24 -1.87
N MET A 185 -3.58 0.93 -0.81
CA MET A 185 -3.51 2.41 -0.77
C MET A 185 -2.69 2.97 -1.93
N GLY A 186 -1.59 2.32 -2.32
CA GLY A 186 -0.80 2.73 -3.48
C GLY A 186 -1.57 2.61 -4.79
N GLY A 187 -2.41 1.58 -4.94
CA GLY A 187 -3.29 1.43 -6.10
C GLY A 187 -4.40 2.49 -6.12
N THR A 188 -4.92 2.87 -4.96
CA THR A 188 -5.85 3.99 -4.81
C THR A 188 -5.19 5.32 -5.23
N GLN A 189 -3.94 5.56 -4.83
CA GLN A 189 -3.16 6.72 -5.28
C GLN A 189 -2.90 6.68 -6.80
N ALA A 190 -2.62 5.49 -7.38
CA ALA A 190 -2.43 5.37 -8.83
C ALA A 190 -3.71 5.72 -9.62
N LEU A 191 -4.87 5.39 -9.07
CA LEU A 191 -6.16 5.78 -9.64
C LEU A 191 -6.37 7.29 -9.52
N GLU A 192 -6.07 7.87 -8.36
CA GLU A 192 -6.13 9.33 -8.15
C GLU A 192 -5.18 10.08 -9.09
N TRP A 193 -3.96 9.59 -9.33
CA TRP A 193 -3.06 10.13 -10.34
C TRP A 193 -3.68 10.17 -11.72
N ALA A 194 -4.36 9.11 -12.13
CA ALA A 194 -5.00 9.04 -13.45
C ALA A 194 -6.15 10.04 -13.60
N VAL A 195 -6.88 10.31 -12.51
CA VAL A 195 -7.98 11.28 -12.48
C VAL A 195 -7.43 12.72 -12.45
N ARG A 196 -6.49 13.00 -11.56
CA ARG A 196 -6.01 14.36 -11.25
C ARG A 196 -4.98 14.89 -12.23
N TYR A 197 -4.09 14.02 -12.71
CA TYR A 197 -2.99 14.36 -13.60
C TYR A 197 -2.99 13.57 -14.91
N PRO A 198 -4.08 13.62 -15.69
CA PRO A 198 -4.25 12.77 -16.88
C PRO A 198 -3.19 13.03 -17.97
N ASP A 199 -2.57 14.21 -17.99
CA ASP A 199 -1.53 14.58 -18.95
C ASP A 199 -0.12 14.21 -18.49
N MET A 200 0.07 14.01 -17.18
CA MET A 200 1.38 13.70 -16.59
C MET A 200 1.72 12.21 -16.56
N ILE A 201 0.83 11.33 -16.98
CA ILE A 201 1.09 9.89 -17.00
C ILE A 201 0.70 9.27 -18.36
N ARG A 202 1.44 8.24 -18.79
CA ARG A 202 1.11 7.45 -19.99
C ARG A 202 0.25 6.24 -19.64
N SER A 203 0.50 5.66 -18.47
CA SER A 203 -0.20 4.47 -18.01
C SER A 203 -0.28 4.41 -16.48
N ALA A 204 -1.22 3.62 -15.98
CA ALA A 204 -1.36 3.34 -14.55
C ALA A 204 -1.66 1.86 -14.32
N ILE A 205 -1.05 1.29 -13.28
CA ILE A 205 -1.31 -0.07 -12.80
C ILE A 205 -1.90 0.03 -11.40
N VAL A 206 -3.15 -0.39 -11.26
CA VAL A 206 -3.96 -0.33 -10.04
C VAL A 206 -4.14 -1.76 -9.52
N ILE A 207 -3.52 -2.11 -8.39
CA ILE A 207 -3.51 -3.47 -7.85
C ILE A 207 -4.28 -3.51 -6.53
N ALA A 208 -5.25 -4.44 -6.41
CA ALA A 208 -6.00 -4.68 -5.17
C ALA A 208 -6.47 -3.37 -4.52
N ALA A 209 -7.18 -2.52 -5.28
CA ALA A 209 -7.56 -1.18 -4.87
C ALA A 209 -9.01 -0.86 -5.21
N THR A 210 -9.48 0.28 -4.74
CA THR A 210 -10.87 0.71 -4.89
C THR A 210 -10.95 2.20 -5.27
N ALA A 211 -12.07 2.59 -5.91
CA ALA A 211 -12.42 3.99 -6.13
C ALA A 211 -13.15 4.64 -4.93
N ARG A 212 -13.60 3.82 -3.98
CA ARG A 212 -14.24 4.21 -2.73
C ARG A 212 -14.06 3.11 -1.70
N LEU A 213 -13.61 3.48 -0.49
CA LEU A 213 -13.48 2.48 0.58
C LEU A 213 -14.86 1.96 1.02
N SER A 214 -14.94 0.64 1.23
CA SER A 214 -16.18 0.02 1.72
C SER A 214 -16.45 0.35 3.19
N PRO A 215 -17.71 0.26 3.66
CA PRO A 215 -18.02 0.34 5.08
C PRO A 215 -17.25 -0.66 5.94
N GLN A 216 -16.96 -1.86 5.41
CA GLN A 216 -16.15 -2.87 6.08
C GLN A 216 -14.69 -2.39 6.27
N GLY A 217 -14.07 -1.82 5.22
CA GLY A 217 -12.72 -1.25 5.32
C GLY A 217 -12.65 -0.10 6.31
N ILE A 218 -13.65 0.82 6.27
CA ILE A 218 -13.79 1.91 7.26
C ILE A 218 -13.92 1.36 8.68
N ALA A 219 -14.71 0.28 8.88
CA ALA A 219 -14.89 -0.34 10.19
C ALA A 219 -13.57 -0.93 10.73
N PHE A 220 -12.78 -1.63 9.91
CA PHE A 220 -11.47 -2.13 10.32
C PHE A 220 -10.50 -0.99 10.69
N ASN A 221 -10.43 0.06 9.87
CA ASN A 221 -9.63 1.24 10.18
C ASN A 221 -10.10 1.92 11.48
N TRP A 222 -11.42 2.00 11.69
CA TRP A 222 -11.98 2.56 12.92
C TRP A 222 -11.59 1.76 14.17
N VAL A 223 -11.70 0.42 14.12
CA VAL A 223 -11.30 -0.44 15.25
C VAL A 223 -9.81 -0.26 15.55
N GLY A 224 -8.95 -0.23 14.52
CA GLY A 224 -7.51 0.04 14.69
C GLY A 224 -7.24 1.40 15.33
N ARG A 225 -7.88 2.47 14.84
CA ARG A 225 -7.76 3.80 15.47
C ARG A 225 -8.31 3.83 16.90
N ASN A 226 -9.39 3.11 17.15
CA ASN A 226 -9.98 3.05 18.48
C ASN A 226 -9.06 2.33 19.48
N ALA A 227 -8.34 1.30 19.06
CA ALA A 227 -7.30 0.66 19.86
C ALA A 227 -6.19 1.68 20.24
N ILE A 228 -5.76 2.51 19.29
CA ILE A 228 -4.79 3.59 19.54
C ILE A 228 -5.37 4.64 20.50
N TYR A 229 -6.62 5.10 20.28
CA TYR A 229 -7.22 6.15 21.12
C TYR A 229 -7.49 5.69 22.55
N SER A 230 -7.74 4.41 22.75
CA SER A 230 -8.03 3.83 24.07
C SER A 230 -6.78 3.37 24.81
N ASP A 231 -5.58 3.57 24.23
CA ASP A 231 -4.33 3.16 24.85
C ASP A 231 -4.02 4.02 26.08
N PRO A 232 -3.87 3.42 27.29
CA PRO A 232 -3.54 4.18 28.51
C PRO A 232 -2.18 4.89 28.46
N ALA A 233 -1.25 4.42 27.63
CA ALA A 233 0.05 5.04 27.46
C ALA A 233 0.00 6.30 26.58
N ARG A 234 -1.11 6.49 25.83
CA ARG A 234 -1.29 7.65 24.99
C ARG A 234 -1.71 8.87 25.80
N PRO A 235 -0.99 10.02 25.73
CA PRO A 235 -1.35 11.22 26.45
C PRO A 235 -2.78 11.66 26.16
N CYS A 236 -3.54 12.07 27.19
CA CYS A 236 -4.94 12.48 27.02
C CYS A 236 -5.10 13.87 26.42
N THR A 237 -4.10 14.75 26.57
CA THR A 237 -4.13 16.15 26.13
C THR A 237 -2.85 16.54 25.41
N GLU A 238 -2.90 17.63 24.62
CA GLU A 238 -1.70 18.20 23.97
C GLU A 238 -0.65 18.71 24.97
N SER A 239 -1.08 19.12 26.17
CA SER A 239 -0.19 19.55 27.26
C SER A 239 0.63 18.41 27.84
N ASP A 240 0.15 17.17 27.72
CA ASP A 240 0.82 15.97 28.25
C ASP A 240 1.87 15.39 27.27
N GLN A 241 2.04 16.04 26.12
CA GLN A 241 2.97 15.60 25.05
C GLN A 241 4.46 15.87 25.36
N GLY A 242 4.85 16.34 26.55
CA GLY A 242 6.26 16.56 26.93
C GLY A 242 7.15 15.35 26.59
N ASP A 243 7.63 14.67 27.62
CA ASP A 243 8.50 13.47 27.47
C ASP A 243 7.76 12.20 27.04
N ALA A 244 6.42 12.23 26.99
CA ALA A 244 5.57 11.07 26.70
C ALA A 244 5.45 10.72 25.20
N TYR A 245 5.90 11.57 24.27
CA TYR A 245 5.89 11.28 22.83
C TYR A 245 6.75 10.05 22.45
N GLN A 246 7.60 9.58 23.34
CA GLN A 246 8.44 8.38 23.15
C GLN A 246 7.80 7.07 23.67
N LYS A 247 6.67 7.12 24.36
CA LYS A 247 5.99 5.91 24.82
C LYS A 247 4.95 5.45 23.81
N VAL A 248 5.38 4.66 22.84
CA VAL A 248 4.47 3.97 21.91
C VAL A 248 3.66 2.94 22.70
N GLY A 249 2.37 3.19 22.83
CA GLY A 249 1.47 2.27 23.51
C GLY A 249 1.13 1.03 22.66
N ARG A 250 0.54 0.01 23.28
CA ARG A 250 0.13 -1.23 22.58
C ARG A 250 -1.00 -1.03 21.57
N GLY A 251 -1.69 0.10 21.57
CA GLY A 251 -2.78 0.40 20.65
C GLY A 251 -2.40 0.30 19.18
N LEU A 252 -1.20 0.77 18.82
CA LEU A 252 -0.67 0.63 17.46
C LEU A 252 -0.37 -0.84 17.11
N ALA A 253 0.13 -1.63 18.06
CA ALA A 253 0.33 -3.07 17.86
C ALA A 253 -0.99 -3.78 17.56
N VAL A 254 -2.05 -3.51 18.35
CA VAL A 254 -3.38 -4.06 18.11
C VAL A 254 -3.94 -3.65 16.74
N ALA A 255 -3.78 -2.38 16.37
CA ALA A 255 -4.17 -1.91 15.03
C ALA A 255 -3.44 -2.67 13.91
N ARG A 256 -2.15 -3.00 14.09
CA ARG A 256 -1.38 -3.81 13.16
C ARG A 256 -1.85 -5.27 13.11
N MET A 257 -2.18 -5.88 14.26
CA MET A 257 -2.74 -7.22 14.33
C MET A 257 -4.05 -7.33 13.53
N ILE A 258 -4.96 -6.36 13.68
CA ILE A 258 -6.18 -6.26 12.89
C ILE A 258 -5.86 -6.19 11.40
N GLY A 259 -4.87 -5.37 11.02
CA GLY A 259 -4.40 -5.29 9.64
C GLY A 259 -3.97 -6.67 9.12
N HIS A 260 -3.13 -7.41 9.83
CA HIS A 260 -2.67 -8.74 9.40
C HIS A 260 -3.79 -9.76 9.27
N ILE A 261 -4.82 -9.70 10.10
CA ILE A 261 -6.02 -10.54 9.94
C ILE A 261 -6.71 -10.21 8.60
N THR A 262 -6.79 -8.95 8.22
CA THR A 262 -7.47 -8.53 6.98
C THR A 262 -6.63 -8.74 5.72
N TYR A 263 -5.30 -8.82 5.85
CA TYR A 263 -4.38 -8.95 4.71
C TYR A 263 -4.24 -10.39 4.22
N LEU A 264 -4.41 -11.37 5.09
CA LEU A 264 -4.32 -12.79 4.74
C LEU A 264 -5.71 -13.39 4.49
N SER A 265 -5.78 -14.37 3.60
CA SER A 265 -6.99 -15.18 3.42
C SER A 265 -7.14 -16.22 4.53
N GLU A 266 -8.35 -16.77 4.68
CA GLU A 266 -8.60 -17.92 5.56
C GLU A 266 -7.71 -19.11 5.18
N ASP A 267 -7.62 -19.44 3.89
CA ASP A 267 -6.77 -20.53 3.38
C ASP A 267 -5.30 -20.36 3.75
N THR A 268 -4.78 -19.12 3.65
CA THR A 268 -3.39 -18.83 4.06
C THR A 268 -3.21 -18.94 5.57
N MET A 269 -4.16 -18.45 6.36
CA MET A 269 -4.13 -18.58 7.81
C MET A 269 -4.15 -20.04 8.23
N GLU A 270 -5.04 -20.85 7.63
CA GLU A 270 -5.12 -22.29 7.90
C GLU A 270 -3.85 -23.03 7.50
N ALA A 271 -3.32 -22.77 6.29
CA ALA A 271 -2.09 -23.41 5.81
C ALA A 271 -0.86 -23.05 6.66
N LYS A 272 -0.78 -21.80 7.13
CA LYS A 272 0.38 -21.29 7.90
C LYS A 272 0.33 -21.76 9.34
N PHE A 273 -0.80 -21.66 9.99
CA PHE A 273 -0.93 -21.84 11.44
C PHE A 273 -1.79 -23.05 11.80
N GLY A 274 -2.90 -23.31 11.11
CA GLY A 274 -3.89 -24.29 11.51
C GLY A 274 -4.27 -24.09 12.98
N ARG A 275 -4.24 -25.18 13.75
CA ARG A 275 -4.42 -25.17 15.21
C ARG A 275 -3.13 -25.49 15.96
N LYS A 276 -1.98 -25.17 15.39
CA LYS A 276 -0.68 -25.43 16.01
C LYS A 276 -0.50 -24.61 17.27
N ARG A 277 0.00 -25.26 18.32
CA ARG A 277 0.31 -24.63 19.60
C ARG A 277 1.74 -24.12 19.61
N ALA A 278 1.94 -22.87 20.05
CA ALA A 278 3.27 -22.27 20.24
C ALA A 278 4.03 -22.91 21.42
N LEU A 279 3.29 -23.31 22.46
CA LEU A 279 3.85 -23.97 23.66
C LEU A 279 3.75 -25.49 23.52
N LYS A 280 4.89 -26.18 23.53
CA LYS A 280 4.98 -27.64 23.31
C LYS A 280 4.60 -28.48 24.53
N ASP A 281 4.56 -27.93 25.76
CA ASP A 281 4.47 -28.69 27.00
C ASP A 281 3.44 -28.15 28.00
N VAL A 282 2.20 -27.90 27.58
CA VAL A 282 1.13 -27.67 28.53
C VAL A 282 0.17 -28.86 28.53
N ASP A 283 0.45 -29.86 29.39
CA ASP A 283 -0.49 -30.90 29.74
C ASP A 283 -1.70 -30.29 30.46
N GLY A 284 -2.85 -30.36 29.79
CA GLY A 284 -4.15 -30.05 30.37
C GLY A 284 -4.49 -28.58 30.49
N TYR A 285 -5.78 -28.28 30.37
CA TYR A 285 -6.46 -27.01 30.52
C TYR A 285 -6.02 -26.17 31.75
N ARG A 286 -4.83 -25.64 31.77
CA ARG A 286 -4.47 -24.58 32.68
C ARG A 286 -4.66 -23.24 31.94
N TYR A 287 -5.86 -22.69 32.03
CA TYR A 287 -6.05 -21.26 31.92
C TYR A 287 -5.30 -20.59 33.08
N SER A 288 -4.02 -20.32 32.93
CA SER A 288 -3.41 -19.30 33.75
C SER A 288 -3.67 -17.98 33.03
N LEU A 289 -4.60 -17.22 33.53
CA LEU A 289 -4.61 -15.77 33.26
C LEU A 289 -3.30 -15.27 33.86
N GLY A 290 -2.26 -15.05 33.00
CA GLY A 290 -0.92 -14.71 33.44
C GLY A 290 -0.94 -13.51 34.38
N GLU A 291 -0.25 -13.65 35.47
CA GLU A 291 0.09 -12.53 36.33
C GLU A 291 0.87 -11.53 35.49
N ASN A 292 0.28 -10.37 35.20
CA ASN A 292 0.82 -9.23 34.45
C ASN A 292 0.61 -9.19 32.92
N GLY A 293 -0.32 -9.92 32.32
CA GLY A 293 -0.67 -9.73 30.90
C GLY A 293 0.48 -10.02 29.90
N LYS A 294 1.48 -10.79 30.30
CA LYS A 294 2.60 -11.24 29.50
C LYS A 294 2.48 -12.73 29.20
N GLU A 295 1.34 -13.15 28.71
CA GLU A 295 1.23 -14.50 28.17
C GLU A 295 1.63 -14.44 26.69
N GLY A 296 2.61 -15.24 26.31
CA GLY A 296 2.81 -15.64 24.92
C GLY A 296 1.56 -16.38 24.47
N GLY A 297 1.07 -16.15 23.27
CA GLY A 297 -0.14 -16.79 22.77
C GLY A 297 -0.05 -18.32 22.85
N GLU A 298 -1.15 -18.97 23.16
CA GLU A 298 -1.26 -20.44 23.19
C GLU A 298 -1.07 -21.03 21.78
N PHE A 299 -1.55 -20.34 20.76
CA PHE A 299 -1.48 -20.75 19.36
C PHE A 299 -0.41 -19.98 18.58
N GLU A 300 0.16 -20.62 17.56
CA GLU A 300 1.17 -19.99 16.70
C GLU A 300 0.67 -18.69 16.03
N VAL A 301 -0.62 -18.62 15.69
CA VAL A 301 -1.22 -17.39 15.12
C VAL A 301 -1.20 -16.22 16.09
N GLU A 302 -1.37 -16.46 17.40
CA GLU A 302 -1.30 -15.40 18.41
C GLU A 302 0.13 -14.85 18.53
N SER A 303 1.12 -15.75 18.58
CA SER A 303 2.54 -15.37 18.59
C SER A 303 2.94 -14.61 17.32
N TYR A 304 2.41 -14.99 16.17
CA TYR A 304 2.61 -14.29 14.91
C TYR A 304 2.05 -12.86 14.98
N LEU A 305 0.81 -12.70 15.43
CA LEU A 305 0.18 -11.37 15.53
C LEU A 305 0.93 -10.47 16.52
N GLU A 306 1.34 -11.02 17.67
CA GLU A 306 2.14 -10.27 18.67
C GLU A 306 3.48 -9.82 18.07
N HIS A 307 4.17 -10.70 17.35
CA HIS A 307 5.42 -10.34 16.66
C HIS A 307 5.21 -9.23 15.62
N GLN A 308 4.17 -9.35 14.80
CA GLN A 308 3.86 -8.33 13.78
C GLN A 308 3.50 -6.98 14.40
N GLY A 309 2.76 -7.00 15.50
CA GLY A 309 2.41 -5.79 16.25
C GLY A 309 3.65 -5.12 16.85
N SER A 310 4.49 -5.89 17.55
CA SER A 310 5.71 -5.39 18.21
C SER A 310 6.71 -4.81 17.22
N THR A 311 7.00 -5.53 16.13
CA THR A 311 7.91 -5.06 15.07
C THR A 311 7.38 -3.80 14.39
N PHE A 312 6.07 -3.66 14.27
CA PHE A 312 5.47 -2.45 13.66
C PHE A 312 5.68 -1.21 14.53
N MET A 313 5.55 -1.33 15.85
CA MET A 313 5.80 -0.23 16.79
C MET A 313 7.23 0.32 16.73
N GLU A 314 8.21 -0.50 16.33
CA GLU A 314 9.61 -0.08 16.22
C GLU A 314 9.86 0.88 15.04
N ARG A 315 8.96 0.90 14.04
CA ARG A 315 9.20 1.60 12.78
C ARG A 315 8.07 2.52 12.33
N PHE A 316 6.94 2.50 13.00
CA PHE A 316 5.78 3.27 12.59
C PHE A 316 5.23 4.14 13.72
N ASP A 317 4.70 5.30 13.36
CA ASP A 317 4.15 6.29 14.28
C ASP A 317 2.62 6.16 14.36
N GLU A 318 2.07 6.25 15.57
CA GLU A 318 0.64 6.05 15.79
C GLU A 318 -0.23 7.17 15.22
N ASP A 319 0.22 8.42 15.27
CA ASP A 319 -0.53 9.55 14.70
C ASP A 319 -0.46 9.52 13.17
N SER A 320 0.66 9.06 12.59
CA SER A 320 0.75 8.78 11.15
C SER A 320 -0.21 7.69 10.72
N TYR A 321 -0.35 6.60 11.50
CA TYR A 321 -1.36 5.58 11.23
C TYR A 321 -2.78 6.16 11.24
N VAL A 322 -3.08 7.00 12.21
CA VAL A 322 -4.39 7.68 12.32
C VAL A 322 -4.64 8.59 11.12
N VAL A 323 -3.68 9.43 10.77
CA VAL A 323 -3.79 10.39 9.66
C VAL A 323 -4.00 9.66 8.33
N ILE A 324 -3.15 8.67 8.03
CA ILE A 324 -3.21 7.94 6.75
C ILE A 324 -4.51 7.13 6.65
N THR A 325 -4.92 6.42 7.72
CA THR A 325 -6.18 5.66 7.68
C THR A 325 -7.40 6.56 7.53
N LYS A 326 -7.38 7.78 8.06
CA LYS A 326 -8.43 8.78 7.81
C LYS A 326 -8.43 9.27 6.37
N ALA A 327 -7.27 9.41 5.73
CA ALA A 327 -7.19 9.76 4.32
C ALA A 327 -7.76 8.63 3.43
N ILE A 328 -7.46 7.37 3.77
CA ILE A 328 -8.03 6.20 3.09
C ILE A 328 -9.55 6.15 3.24
N ASP A 329 -10.08 6.35 4.46
CA ASP A 329 -11.53 6.32 4.73
C ASP A 329 -12.30 7.35 3.93
N ARG A 330 -11.69 8.53 3.70
CA ARG A 330 -12.31 9.65 2.98
C ARG A 330 -12.21 9.56 1.47
N PHE A 331 -11.43 8.63 0.95
CA PHE A 331 -11.31 8.47 -0.49
C PHE A 331 -12.61 7.95 -1.09
N ASP A 332 -13.28 8.80 -1.86
CA ASP A 332 -14.53 8.51 -2.54
C ASP A 332 -14.64 9.35 -3.82
N LEU A 333 -14.27 8.74 -4.96
CA LEU A 333 -14.36 9.39 -6.26
C LEU A 333 -15.81 9.61 -6.73
N GLU A 334 -16.74 8.78 -6.25
CA GLU A 334 -18.15 8.98 -6.57
C GLU A 334 -18.70 10.23 -5.88
N ALA A 335 -18.41 10.39 -4.59
CA ALA A 335 -18.82 11.58 -3.84
C ALA A 335 -18.15 12.86 -4.38
N ALA A 336 -16.86 12.78 -4.79
CA ALA A 336 -16.13 13.93 -5.29
C ALA A 336 -16.58 14.39 -6.67
N HIS A 337 -17.08 13.50 -7.54
CA HIS A 337 -17.38 13.78 -8.94
C HIS A 337 -18.82 13.50 -9.36
N GLY A 338 -19.67 13.02 -8.43
CA GLY A 338 -21.06 12.63 -8.68
C GLY A 338 -21.19 11.15 -9.05
N ASP A 339 -20.35 10.65 -9.95
CA ASP A 339 -20.23 9.22 -10.29
C ASP A 339 -18.84 8.90 -10.88
N LEU A 340 -18.52 7.60 -11.00
CA LEU A 340 -17.22 7.16 -11.52
C LEU A 340 -17.04 7.42 -13.01
N VAL A 341 -18.10 7.45 -13.80
CA VAL A 341 -18.02 7.77 -15.23
C VAL A 341 -17.59 9.22 -15.41
N THR A 342 -18.13 10.13 -14.59
CA THR A 342 -17.74 11.53 -14.56
C THR A 342 -16.29 11.68 -14.06
N ALA A 343 -15.91 11.01 -12.97
CA ALA A 343 -14.55 11.01 -12.43
C ALA A 343 -13.51 10.58 -13.49
N PHE A 344 -13.82 9.55 -14.28
CA PHE A 344 -12.86 8.95 -15.23
C PHE A 344 -12.90 9.58 -16.63
N ARG A 345 -13.77 10.56 -16.88
CA ARG A 345 -13.96 11.17 -18.21
C ARG A 345 -12.65 11.65 -18.83
N ASN A 346 -11.80 12.29 -18.04
CA ASN A 346 -10.57 12.90 -18.49
C ASN A 346 -9.35 11.96 -18.48
N ILE A 347 -9.47 10.73 -17.99
CA ILE A 347 -8.35 9.78 -17.99
C ILE A 347 -7.88 9.53 -19.43
N LYS A 348 -6.58 9.70 -19.66
CA LYS A 348 -5.89 9.48 -20.93
C LYS A 348 -4.97 8.28 -20.89
N ALA A 349 -4.58 7.88 -19.69
CA ALA A 349 -3.65 6.78 -19.43
C ALA A 349 -4.20 5.43 -19.90
N LYS A 350 -3.31 4.55 -20.37
CA LYS A 350 -3.61 3.11 -20.47
C LYS A 350 -3.69 2.55 -19.04
N MET A 351 -4.78 1.85 -18.72
CA MET A 351 -5.03 1.34 -17.37
C MET A 351 -4.85 -0.18 -17.33
N LEU A 352 -4.16 -0.67 -16.30
CA LEU A 352 -4.19 -2.08 -15.91
C LEU A 352 -4.75 -2.17 -14.49
N VAL A 353 -5.82 -2.91 -14.34
CA VAL A 353 -6.45 -3.17 -13.04
C VAL A 353 -6.25 -4.63 -12.67
N LEU A 354 -5.71 -4.90 -11.49
CA LEU A 354 -5.43 -6.24 -10.98
C LEU A 354 -6.20 -6.48 -9.67
N SER A 355 -6.80 -7.66 -9.55
CA SER A 355 -7.43 -8.13 -8.31
C SER A 355 -7.06 -9.57 -8.01
N TYR A 356 -7.34 -10.01 -6.79
CA TYR A 356 -7.09 -11.38 -6.33
C TYR A 356 -8.40 -12.01 -5.84
N THR A 357 -8.64 -13.27 -6.21
CA THR A 357 -9.89 -13.98 -5.86
C THR A 357 -10.08 -14.14 -4.34
N SER A 358 -8.97 -14.28 -3.61
CA SER A 358 -8.96 -14.47 -2.16
C SER A 358 -8.90 -13.17 -1.36
N ASP A 359 -8.82 -12.01 -2.01
CA ASP A 359 -8.80 -10.71 -1.34
C ASP A 359 -10.21 -10.37 -0.83
N TRP A 360 -10.37 -10.43 0.49
CA TRP A 360 -11.63 -10.12 1.15
C TRP A 360 -11.67 -8.71 1.77
N LEU A 361 -10.52 -8.02 1.83
CA LEU A 361 -10.43 -6.61 2.22
C LEU A 361 -10.83 -5.70 1.06
N TYR A 362 -10.30 -5.96 -0.15
CA TYR A 362 -10.65 -5.29 -1.41
C TYR A 362 -11.12 -6.33 -2.45
N PRO A 363 -12.33 -6.88 -2.29
CA PRO A 363 -12.86 -7.90 -3.19
C PRO A 363 -12.82 -7.47 -4.66
N THR A 364 -12.67 -8.42 -5.56
CA THR A 364 -12.66 -8.20 -7.02
C THR A 364 -13.82 -7.32 -7.52
N SER A 365 -14.98 -7.35 -6.85
CA SER A 365 -16.11 -6.50 -7.21
C SER A 365 -15.78 -5.00 -7.19
N MET A 366 -14.89 -4.55 -6.31
CA MET A 366 -14.42 -3.15 -6.25
C MET A 366 -13.59 -2.80 -7.49
N SER A 367 -12.65 -3.66 -7.87
CA SER A 367 -11.86 -3.51 -9.10
C SER A 367 -12.75 -3.53 -10.35
N LEU A 368 -13.75 -4.41 -10.39
CA LEU A 368 -14.71 -4.47 -11.50
C LEU A 368 -15.54 -3.18 -11.62
N THR A 369 -15.81 -2.49 -10.54
CA THR A 369 -16.50 -1.18 -10.59
C THR A 369 -15.66 -0.14 -11.34
N ILE A 370 -14.34 -0.08 -11.06
CA ILE A 370 -13.39 0.76 -11.79
C ILE A 370 -13.37 0.39 -13.28
N VAL A 371 -13.21 -0.91 -13.57
CA VAL A 371 -13.12 -1.41 -14.95
C VAL A 371 -14.38 -1.08 -15.76
N ARG A 372 -15.57 -1.29 -15.19
CA ARG A 372 -16.85 -1.00 -15.86
C ARG A 372 -17.02 0.49 -16.18
N ALA A 373 -16.65 1.36 -15.26
CA ALA A 373 -16.71 2.81 -15.50
C ALA A 373 -15.74 3.25 -16.61
N LEU A 374 -14.51 2.70 -16.65
CA LEU A 374 -13.55 2.95 -17.73
C LEU A 374 -14.04 2.42 -19.08
N GLN A 375 -14.63 1.20 -19.10
CA GLN A 375 -15.20 0.60 -20.31
C GLN A 375 -16.39 1.39 -20.83
N ALA A 376 -17.27 1.91 -19.97
CA ALA A 376 -18.39 2.74 -20.37
C ALA A 376 -17.94 4.01 -21.12
N LEU A 377 -16.73 4.47 -20.86
CA LEU A 377 -16.09 5.61 -21.53
C LEU A 377 -15.19 5.21 -22.72
N ASN A 378 -15.18 3.94 -23.13
CA ASN A 378 -14.27 3.40 -24.12
C ASN A 378 -12.78 3.68 -23.83
N LYS A 379 -12.37 3.76 -22.54
CA LYS A 379 -10.98 3.94 -22.14
C LYS A 379 -10.18 2.64 -22.34
N HIS A 380 -8.86 2.80 -22.56
CA HIS A 380 -7.95 1.66 -22.65
C HIS A 380 -7.76 1.06 -21.26
N VAL A 381 -8.47 -0.03 -20.97
CA VAL A 381 -8.36 -0.77 -19.71
C VAL A 381 -8.15 -2.25 -19.98
N SER A 382 -7.12 -2.82 -19.33
CA SER A 382 -6.92 -4.26 -19.19
C SER A 382 -7.27 -4.64 -17.75
N PHE A 383 -7.95 -5.78 -17.60
CA PHE A 383 -8.31 -6.32 -16.30
C PHE A 383 -7.77 -7.73 -16.14
N VAL A 384 -7.13 -8.01 -15.02
CA VAL A 384 -6.65 -9.34 -14.67
C VAL A 384 -7.09 -9.69 -13.26
N GLU A 385 -7.82 -10.79 -13.11
CA GLU A 385 -8.13 -11.41 -11.83
C GLU A 385 -7.20 -12.61 -11.64
N LEU A 386 -6.41 -12.58 -10.56
CA LEU A 386 -5.48 -13.66 -10.23
C LEU A 386 -6.08 -14.55 -9.15
N ASP A 387 -6.10 -15.84 -9.45
CA ASP A 387 -6.55 -16.87 -8.51
C ASP A 387 -5.36 -17.30 -7.65
N LEU A 388 -5.10 -16.52 -6.58
CA LEU A 388 -4.03 -16.77 -5.60
C LEU A 388 -4.65 -16.82 -4.19
N PRO A 389 -4.18 -17.72 -3.32
CA PRO A 389 -4.79 -17.92 -2.00
C PRO A 389 -4.33 -16.94 -0.93
N TYR A 390 -3.44 -15.99 -1.22
CA TYR A 390 -2.72 -15.22 -0.18
C TYR A 390 -3.46 -14.00 0.36
N GLY A 391 -4.70 -13.77 -0.05
CA GLY A 391 -5.50 -12.65 0.40
C GLY A 391 -5.06 -11.32 -0.23
N HIS A 392 -5.25 -10.25 0.51
CA HIS A 392 -4.92 -8.89 0.09
C HIS A 392 -3.42 -8.71 -0.20
N ASP A 393 -2.55 -9.34 0.60
CA ASP A 393 -1.09 -9.23 0.45
C ASP A 393 -0.53 -10.02 -0.74
N SER A 394 -1.37 -10.62 -1.59
CA SER A 394 -0.93 -11.40 -2.77
C SER A 394 0.05 -10.65 -3.68
N PHE A 395 0.01 -9.31 -3.70
CA PHE A 395 0.95 -8.50 -4.47
C PHE A 395 2.32 -8.28 -3.79
N LEU A 396 2.47 -8.70 -2.53
CA LEU A 396 3.70 -8.57 -1.75
C LEU A 396 4.41 -9.91 -1.54
N VAL A 397 3.65 -11.01 -1.50
CA VAL A 397 4.22 -12.32 -1.19
C VAL A 397 5.02 -12.92 -2.34
N SER A 398 6.16 -13.54 -2.02
CA SER A 398 7.11 -14.10 -3.00
C SER A 398 6.46 -15.10 -3.96
N ALA A 399 5.54 -15.93 -3.48
CA ALA A 399 4.88 -16.95 -4.29
C ALA A 399 3.99 -16.37 -5.42
N GLY A 400 3.45 -15.16 -5.24
CA GLY A 400 2.68 -14.42 -6.26
C GLY A 400 3.54 -13.67 -7.29
N MET A 401 4.79 -13.38 -6.94
CA MET A 401 5.67 -12.50 -7.73
C MET A 401 5.94 -12.98 -9.16
N PRO A 402 6.19 -14.27 -9.47
CA PRO A 402 6.47 -14.68 -10.84
C PRO A 402 5.33 -14.35 -11.82
N THR A 403 4.09 -14.44 -11.37
CA THR A 403 2.92 -14.11 -12.18
C THR A 403 2.75 -12.61 -12.32
N LEU A 404 2.84 -11.87 -11.21
CA LEU A 404 2.77 -10.42 -11.20
C LEU A 404 3.88 -9.79 -12.08
N THR A 405 5.11 -10.28 -11.97
CA THR A 405 6.28 -9.86 -12.77
C THR A 405 5.99 -9.97 -14.27
N ARG A 406 5.44 -11.09 -14.74
CA ARG A 406 5.13 -11.29 -16.18
C ARG A 406 4.06 -10.31 -16.66
N ILE A 407 3.01 -10.10 -15.87
CA ILE A 407 1.92 -9.19 -16.20
C ILE A 407 2.40 -7.75 -16.25
N VAL A 408 3.08 -7.29 -15.22
CA VAL A 408 3.61 -5.91 -15.12
C VAL A 408 4.59 -5.63 -16.26
N ARG A 409 5.56 -6.53 -16.49
CA ARG A 409 6.52 -6.40 -17.60
C ARG A 409 5.83 -6.35 -18.95
N GLY A 410 4.87 -7.25 -19.20
CA GLY A 410 4.12 -7.29 -20.45
C GLY A 410 3.34 -6.01 -20.70
N PHE A 411 2.70 -5.46 -19.67
CA PHE A 411 1.95 -4.21 -19.76
C PHE A 411 2.88 -3.01 -20.02
N LEU A 412 3.95 -2.86 -19.24
CA LEU A 412 4.91 -1.74 -19.38
C LEU A 412 5.57 -1.72 -20.77
N ASN A 413 5.93 -2.88 -21.33
CA ASN A 413 6.47 -2.97 -22.69
C ASN A 413 5.45 -2.60 -23.77
N GLY A 414 4.15 -2.69 -23.49
CA GLY A 414 3.06 -2.31 -24.40
C GLY A 414 2.67 -0.83 -24.33
N VAL A 415 3.28 -0.05 -23.46
CA VAL A 415 3.05 1.39 -23.34
C VAL A 415 3.98 2.13 -24.28
N VAL A 416 3.44 2.66 -25.37
CA VAL A 416 4.19 3.42 -26.40
C VAL A 416 3.86 4.91 -26.29
#